data_efe4b97c2731577ac39fca549f676db5
#
_entry.id   efe4b97c2731577ac39fca549f676db5
#
_cell.length_a   1.000
_cell.length_b   1.000
_cell.length_c   1.000
_cell.angle_alpha   90.00
_cell.angle_beta   90.00
_cell.angle_gamma   90.00
#
_symmetry.space_group_name_H-M   'P 1'
#
loop_
_entity.id
_entity.type
_entity.pdbx_description
1 polymer ?
#
loop_
_entity_poly.entity_id
_entity_poly.type
_entity_poly.pdbx_seq_one_letter_code
_entity_poly.pdbx_strand_id
1 'polypeptide(L)'
;MKGTPKEHKLYNPKMECMSREELRELQSKRLRETVKIEYENVALYRARMDARGVKPEDIKTVDDLRLLPFTQKTDLRDEFPFGLIAAPKSEIVRIQGSSGTTGKPIVVGYTQNDVDVWAEMVARAITAAGGGKDDIIHIAYGYGLFTGGLGAHQGAAKVGAMVVPMSSGNTPRQIMMMKELGATMLCCTPSYATFLGETIREMGIKPEEMRLKSGCFGAEPWSEEMRANLEELLGIDACDIYGLVEIGGPGVAFECLEKHGMHVSEDNVIVEIIDPVTEEPLPYGESGELVFTTIMKTGMPMLRYRTHDICSLDASPCKCGRTHVRMERITGRTDDMIIIRGVNVFPSQIESVLVGMDGVSPHYMLIVDRVNSTDKLGVQVELTNEMFSDTVAEIEKLRDGIKEKIKSVVGISVKVQLVPPKSIPRSEGKAKRVIDNRNI
;
A
#
# COMPACT_ATOMS: atom_id res chain seq x y z
N MET A 1 -9.63 -27.21 -11.76
CA MET A 1 -8.53 -27.60 -12.70
C MET A 1 -7.21 -27.48 -11.95
N LYS A 2 -6.32 -28.47 -11.97
CA LYS A 2 -4.98 -28.34 -11.40
C LYS A 2 -4.25 -27.31 -12.26
N GLY A 3 -3.99 -26.11 -11.70
CA GLY A 3 -3.36 -25.01 -12.44
C GLY A 3 -1.98 -25.42 -12.96
N THR A 4 -1.66 -24.96 -14.16
CA THR A 4 -0.32 -24.99 -14.73
C THR A 4 0.63 -24.39 -13.69
N PRO A 5 1.83 -24.95 -13.44
CA PRO A 5 2.80 -24.35 -12.53
C PRO A 5 3.04 -22.89 -12.93
N LYS A 6 2.91 -21.96 -11.97
CA LYS A 6 3.15 -20.55 -12.21
C LYS A 6 4.64 -20.35 -12.49
N GLU A 7 4.96 -19.73 -13.62
CA GLU A 7 6.35 -19.36 -13.94
C GLU A 7 6.71 -18.10 -13.13
N HIS A 8 7.67 -18.26 -12.23
CA HIS A 8 8.18 -17.12 -11.44
C HIS A 8 9.32 -16.45 -12.16
N LYS A 9 9.15 -15.15 -12.44
CA LYS A 9 10.17 -14.32 -13.09
C LYS A 9 10.86 -13.43 -12.07
N LEU A 10 12.15 -13.20 -12.29
CA LEU A 10 13.00 -12.32 -11.49
C LEU A 10 13.51 -11.21 -12.43
N TYR A 11 13.37 -9.96 -12.02
CA TYR A 11 13.91 -8.82 -12.76
C TYR A 11 15.41 -8.66 -12.53
N ASN A 12 15.85 -8.76 -11.27
CA ASN A 12 17.24 -8.67 -10.83
C ASN A 12 17.59 -9.86 -9.92
N PRO A 13 17.85 -11.06 -10.50
CA PRO A 13 18.09 -12.28 -9.71
C PRO A 13 19.23 -12.12 -8.69
N LYS A 14 20.26 -11.33 -9.04
CA LYS A 14 21.40 -11.10 -8.14
C LYS A 14 20.98 -10.43 -6.84
N MET A 15 20.08 -9.45 -6.89
CA MET A 15 19.61 -8.74 -5.71
C MET A 15 18.44 -9.47 -5.05
N GLU A 16 17.47 -9.94 -5.84
CA GLU A 16 16.25 -10.56 -5.33
C GLU A 16 16.47 -11.94 -4.67
N CYS A 17 17.59 -12.63 -5.00
CA CYS A 17 17.94 -13.95 -4.48
C CYS A 17 19.29 -13.95 -3.74
N MET A 18 19.74 -12.78 -3.28
CA MET A 18 20.99 -12.65 -2.50
C MET A 18 20.87 -13.44 -1.20
N SER A 19 21.94 -14.10 -0.77
CA SER A 19 21.94 -14.79 0.53
C SER A 19 21.68 -13.80 1.68
N ARG A 20 21.14 -14.27 2.79
CA ARG A 20 20.87 -13.43 3.97
C ARG A 20 22.14 -12.80 4.53
N GLU A 21 23.27 -13.50 4.44
CA GLU A 21 24.58 -13.01 4.88
C GLU A 21 25.07 -11.86 3.99
N GLU A 22 25.12 -12.08 2.67
CA GLU A 22 25.51 -11.04 1.71
C GLU A 22 24.60 -9.81 1.77
N LEU A 23 23.30 -10.03 1.93
CA LEU A 23 22.32 -8.95 2.07
C LEU A 23 22.58 -8.12 3.33
N ARG A 24 22.86 -8.77 4.46
CA ARG A 24 23.16 -8.10 5.73
C ARG A 24 24.45 -7.26 5.65
N GLU A 25 25.48 -7.78 4.97
CA GLU A 25 26.72 -7.01 4.70
C GLU A 25 26.45 -5.79 3.83
N LEU A 26 25.68 -5.98 2.75
CA LEU A 26 25.26 -4.90 1.85
C LEU A 26 24.46 -3.82 2.58
N GLN A 27 23.46 -4.24 3.37
CA GLN A 27 22.65 -3.33 4.19
C GLN A 27 23.51 -2.55 5.19
N SER A 28 24.44 -3.24 5.87
CA SER A 28 25.34 -2.61 6.86
C SER A 28 26.25 -1.56 6.20
N LYS A 29 26.77 -1.86 5.01
CA LYS A 29 27.55 -0.89 4.23
C LYS A 29 26.73 0.35 3.86
N ARG A 30 25.56 0.13 3.26
CA ARG A 30 24.67 1.19 2.79
C ARG A 30 24.12 2.03 3.95
N LEU A 31 23.81 1.39 5.10
CA LEU A 31 23.38 2.09 6.31
C LEU A 31 24.43 3.08 6.81
N ARG A 32 25.70 2.67 6.89
CA ARG A 32 26.79 3.58 7.31
C ARG A 32 26.89 4.80 6.38
N GLU A 33 26.80 4.58 5.07
CA GLU A 33 26.86 5.66 4.08
C GLU A 33 25.66 6.63 4.26
N THR A 34 24.44 6.09 4.42
CA THR A 34 23.23 6.89 4.63
C THR A 34 23.28 7.68 5.93
N VAL A 35 23.68 7.05 7.04
CA VAL A 35 23.74 7.72 8.35
C VAL A 35 24.77 8.87 8.31
N LYS A 36 25.90 8.67 7.65
CA LYS A 36 26.89 9.72 7.45
C LYS A 36 26.32 10.91 6.67
N ILE A 37 25.67 10.64 5.53
CA ILE A 37 25.03 11.68 4.71
C ILE A 37 24.00 12.46 5.52
N GLU A 38 23.14 11.77 6.27
CA GLU A 38 22.11 12.39 7.08
C GLU A 38 22.68 13.24 8.21
N TYR A 39 23.67 12.73 8.91
CA TYR A 39 24.32 13.47 10.00
C TYR A 39 25.03 14.73 9.48
N GLU A 40 25.71 14.66 8.33
CA GLU A 40 26.45 15.79 7.76
C GLU A 40 25.53 16.86 7.15
N ASN A 41 24.41 16.49 6.55
CA ASN A 41 23.60 17.38 5.72
C ASN A 41 22.23 17.76 6.30
N VAL A 42 21.67 16.98 7.24
CA VAL A 42 20.33 17.21 7.79
C VAL A 42 20.42 17.58 9.26
N ALA A 43 20.09 18.85 9.57
CA ALA A 43 20.21 19.39 10.92
C ALA A 43 19.39 18.63 11.97
N LEU A 44 18.18 18.18 11.60
CA LEU A 44 17.29 17.40 12.47
C LEU A 44 17.95 16.11 12.94
N TYR A 45 18.50 15.31 12.02
CA TYR A 45 19.14 14.03 12.36
C TYR A 45 20.40 14.23 13.17
N ARG A 46 21.22 15.22 12.81
CA ARG A 46 22.41 15.58 13.61
C ARG A 46 22.03 15.91 15.05
N ALA A 47 21.07 16.81 15.23
CA ALA A 47 20.64 17.22 16.57
C ALA A 47 20.09 16.05 17.39
N ARG A 48 19.29 15.16 16.78
CA ARG A 48 18.71 13.98 17.45
C ARG A 48 19.77 12.93 17.79
N MET A 49 20.74 12.70 16.92
CA MET A 49 21.84 11.78 17.18
C MET A 49 22.76 12.32 18.27
N ASP A 50 23.11 13.60 18.23
CA ASP A 50 23.93 14.25 19.26
C ASP A 50 23.25 14.21 20.64
N ALA A 51 21.93 14.42 20.68
CA ALA A 51 21.16 14.33 21.93
C ALA A 51 21.14 12.91 22.53
N ARG A 52 21.33 11.89 21.70
CA ARG A 52 21.49 10.49 22.12
C ARG A 52 22.94 10.09 22.39
N GLY A 53 23.89 10.96 22.13
CA GLY A 53 25.34 10.67 22.20
C GLY A 53 25.81 9.70 21.13
N VAL A 54 25.11 9.59 20.01
CA VAL A 54 25.37 8.67 18.88
C VAL A 54 26.03 9.44 17.74
N LYS A 55 27.12 8.92 17.22
CA LYS A 55 27.84 9.44 16.05
C LYS A 55 27.77 8.44 14.88
N PRO A 56 28.02 8.90 13.64
CA PRO A 56 28.04 7.99 12.49
C PRO A 56 28.99 6.79 12.67
N GLU A 57 30.10 6.96 13.37
CA GLU A 57 31.10 5.93 13.61
C GLU A 57 30.61 4.80 14.55
N ASP A 58 29.58 5.06 15.34
CA ASP A 58 28.96 4.09 16.23
C ASP A 58 28.11 3.07 15.47
N ILE A 59 27.64 3.44 14.27
CA ILE A 59 26.83 2.57 13.40
C ILE A 59 27.74 1.74 12.51
N LYS A 60 27.92 0.48 12.85
CA LYS A 60 28.81 -0.46 12.14
C LYS A 60 28.04 -1.47 11.30
N THR A 61 26.93 -1.96 11.83
CA THR A 61 26.09 -2.99 11.22
C THR A 61 24.60 -2.64 11.35
N VAL A 62 23.75 -3.40 10.71
CA VAL A 62 22.28 -3.26 10.84
C VAL A 62 21.78 -3.45 12.27
N ASP A 63 22.53 -4.13 13.16
CA ASP A 63 22.15 -4.31 14.56
C ASP A 63 22.21 -3.00 15.36
N ASP A 64 23.00 -2.05 14.89
CA ASP A 64 23.16 -0.72 15.52
C ASP A 64 22.01 0.21 15.14
N LEU A 65 21.10 -0.22 14.24
CA LEU A 65 19.96 0.60 13.78
C LEU A 65 19.13 1.15 14.95
N ARG A 66 18.96 0.36 16.02
CA ARG A 66 18.25 0.74 17.26
C ARG A 66 18.82 1.99 17.96
N LEU A 67 20.07 2.34 17.72
CA LEU A 67 20.70 3.53 18.27
C LEU A 67 20.18 4.81 17.58
N LEU A 68 19.71 4.69 16.34
CA LEU A 68 19.24 5.83 15.54
C LEU A 68 17.87 6.33 16.00
N PRO A 69 17.63 7.64 15.89
CA PRO A 69 16.32 8.23 16.19
C PRO A 69 15.27 7.80 15.16
N PHE A 70 14.01 7.75 15.60
CA PHE A 70 12.89 7.63 14.68
C PHE A 70 12.61 8.92 13.92
N THR A 71 12.08 8.77 12.72
CA THR A 71 11.48 9.83 11.92
C THR A 71 9.97 9.64 11.90
N GLN A 72 9.22 10.72 12.05
CA GLN A 72 7.76 10.71 12.02
C GLN A 72 7.22 11.63 10.92
N LYS A 73 5.97 11.43 10.57
CA LYS A 73 5.28 12.24 9.56
C LYS A 73 5.22 13.73 9.93
N THR A 74 5.18 14.05 11.23
CA THR A 74 5.24 15.41 11.75
C THR A 74 6.55 16.08 11.40
N ASP A 75 7.67 15.37 11.43
CA ASP A 75 8.98 15.93 11.10
C ASP A 75 9.03 16.47 9.67
N LEU A 76 8.42 15.74 8.72
CA LEU A 76 8.35 16.18 7.33
C LEU A 76 7.49 17.44 7.15
N ARG A 77 6.50 17.66 8.04
CA ARG A 77 5.66 18.85 8.03
C ARG A 77 6.35 20.05 8.68
N ASP A 78 7.06 19.80 9.76
CA ASP A 78 7.77 20.84 10.51
C ASP A 78 8.97 21.36 9.71
N GLU A 79 9.67 20.46 9.02
CA GLU A 79 10.81 20.75 8.15
C GLU A 79 10.41 21.10 6.70
N PHE A 80 9.12 21.33 6.45
CA PHE A 80 8.62 21.67 5.10
C PHE A 80 9.19 23.01 4.61
N PRO A 81 9.60 23.13 3.32
CA PRO A 81 9.51 22.08 2.29
C PRO A 81 10.81 21.26 2.13
N PHE A 82 11.96 21.72 2.59
CA PHE A 82 13.27 21.20 2.20
C PHE A 82 14.23 20.92 3.35
N GLY A 83 13.75 20.99 4.60
CA GLY A 83 14.60 20.83 5.78
C GLY A 83 15.21 19.43 5.93
N LEU A 84 14.60 18.40 5.34
CA LEU A 84 15.10 17.02 5.33
C LEU A 84 15.83 16.61 4.04
N ILE A 85 16.09 17.56 3.12
CA ILE A 85 16.87 17.25 1.93
C ILE A 85 18.36 17.14 2.29
N ALA A 86 18.94 15.98 1.99
CA ALA A 86 20.34 15.66 2.25
C ALA A 86 21.27 15.98 1.06
N ALA A 87 20.73 16.02 -0.16
CA ALA A 87 21.49 16.35 -1.38
C ALA A 87 21.43 17.85 -1.70
N PRO A 88 22.37 18.40 -2.47
CA PRO A 88 22.24 19.73 -3.03
C PRO A 88 20.95 19.90 -3.83
N LYS A 89 20.26 21.03 -3.68
CA LYS A 89 18.98 21.26 -4.41
C LYS A 89 19.10 21.14 -5.93
N SER A 90 20.28 21.42 -6.47
CA SER A 90 20.58 21.27 -7.91
C SER A 90 20.57 19.82 -8.39
N GLU A 91 20.68 18.86 -7.47
CA GLU A 91 20.62 17.42 -7.77
C GLU A 91 19.20 16.84 -7.63
N ILE A 92 18.27 17.61 -7.06
CA ILE A 92 16.86 17.20 -6.95
C ILE A 92 16.19 17.40 -8.30
N VAL A 93 15.90 16.29 -8.96
CA VAL A 93 15.27 16.27 -10.30
C VAL A 93 13.77 16.12 -10.26
N ARG A 94 13.21 15.76 -9.06
CA ARG A 94 11.78 15.52 -8.90
C ARG A 94 11.32 15.82 -7.48
N ILE A 95 10.12 16.35 -7.37
CA ILE A 95 9.37 16.48 -6.12
C ILE A 95 8.11 15.62 -6.21
N GLN A 96 7.87 14.80 -5.19
CA GLN A 96 6.63 14.06 -5.00
C GLN A 96 6.00 14.45 -3.65
N GLY A 97 4.73 14.18 -3.47
CA GLY A 97 4.02 14.53 -2.24
C GLY A 97 2.88 13.59 -1.91
N SER A 98 2.44 13.62 -0.67
CA SER A 98 1.23 12.93 -0.22
C SER A 98 0.05 13.90 -0.16
N SER A 99 -1.17 13.36 -0.30
CA SER A 99 -2.43 14.11 -0.13
C SER A 99 -2.65 14.42 1.35
N GLY A 100 -1.98 15.41 1.91
CA GLY A 100 -2.23 15.80 3.30
C GLY A 100 -3.73 16.03 3.56
N THR A 101 -4.39 15.11 4.25
CA THR A 101 -5.80 15.22 4.64
C THR A 101 -6.02 16.26 5.75
N THR A 102 -4.96 16.70 6.40
CA THR A 102 -5.00 17.53 7.62
C THR A 102 -4.12 18.78 7.58
N GLY A 103 -3.83 19.36 6.39
CA GLY A 103 -3.04 20.60 6.31
C GLY A 103 -2.01 20.61 5.17
N LYS A 104 -0.77 21.09 5.46
CA LYS A 104 0.30 21.17 4.46
C LYS A 104 0.63 19.78 3.92
N PRO A 105 0.75 19.60 2.57
CA PRO A 105 1.19 18.35 1.99
C PRO A 105 2.62 18.04 2.46
N ILE A 106 2.94 16.75 2.54
CA ILE A 106 4.33 16.31 2.67
C ILE A 106 4.95 16.34 1.28
N VAL A 107 6.15 16.87 1.18
CA VAL A 107 6.95 16.84 -0.05
C VAL A 107 8.26 16.11 0.19
N VAL A 108 8.67 15.36 -0.83
CA VAL A 108 9.89 14.55 -0.82
C VAL A 108 10.66 14.81 -2.10
N GLY A 109 11.93 15.16 -1.96
CA GLY A 109 12.86 15.36 -3.07
C GLY A 109 13.54 14.06 -3.49
N TYR A 110 13.68 13.88 -4.80
CA TYR A 110 14.33 12.73 -5.42
C TYR A 110 15.46 13.19 -6.33
N THR A 111 16.64 12.60 -6.18
CA THR A 111 17.72 12.70 -7.15
C THR A 111 17.46 11.77 -8.35
N GLN A 112 18.28 11.84 -9.39
CA GLN A 112 18.18 10.89 -10.49
C GLN A 112 18.44 9.45 -10.03
N ASN A 113 19.41 9.24 -9.13
CA ASN A 113 19.64 7.94 -8.50
C ASN A 113 18.37 7.39 -7.81
N ASP A 114 17.68 8.24 -7.04
CA ASP A 114 16.46 7.82 -6.35
C ASP A 114 15.36 7.41 -7.32
N VAL A 115 15.22 8.14 -8.42
CA VAL A 115 14.28 7.83 -9.49
C VAL A 115 14.62 6.50 -10.18
N ASP A 116 15.89 6.22 -10.42
CA ASP A 116 16.35 4.99 -11.07
C ASP A 116 16.20 3.76 -10.17
N VAL A 117 16.49 3.89 -8.87
CA VAL A 117 16.27 2.87 -7.84
C VAL A 117 14.77 2.58 -7.71
N TRP A 118 13.96 3.62 -7.64
CA TRP A 118 12.51 3.46 -7.57
C TRP A 118 11.93 2.76 -8.80
N ALA A 119 12.37 3.15 -9.99
CA ALA A 119 11.97 2.49 -11.23
C ALA A 119 12.34 0.99 -11.22
N GLU A 120 13.49 0.62 -10.64
CA GLU A 120 13.89 -0.78 -10.50
C GLU A 120 12.99 -1.56 -9.51
N MET A 121 12.68 -0.99 -8.35
CA MET A 121 11.78 -1.63 -7.39
C MET A 121 10.40 -1.93 -8.02
N VAL A 122 9.86 -0.98 -8.78
CA VAL A 122 8.58 -1.21 -9.50
C VAL A 122 8.74 -2.20 -10.65
N ALA A 123 9.87 -2.21 -11.35
CA ALA A 123 10.15 -3.21 -12.37
C ALA A 123 10.17 -4.65 -11.79
N ARG A 124 10.74 -4.83 -10.59
CA ARG A 124 10.69 -6.08 -9.84
C ARG A 124 9.25 -6.49 -9.50
N ALA A 125 8.43 -5.53 -9.04
CA ALA A 125 7.02 -5.77 -8.72
C ALA A 125 6.22 -6.21 -9.96
N ILE A 126 6.35 -5.50 -11.07
CA ILE A 126 5.71 -5.83 -12.35
C ILE A 126 6.13 -7.23 -12.81
N THR A 127 7.42 -7.53 -12.76
CA THR A 127 7.96 -8.83 -13.17
C THR A 127 7.48 -9.96 -12.23
N ALA A 128 7.42 -9.70 -10.93
CA ALA A 128 6.91 -10.65 -9.93
C ALA A 128 5.42 -10.97 -10.12
N ALA A 129 4.64 -9.98 -10.57
CA ALA A 129 3.24 -10.15 -10.95
C ALA A 129 3.04 -10.76 -12.36
N GLY A 130 4.10 -11.26 -13.00
CA GLY A 130 4.05 -11.94 -14.29
C GLY A 130 4.26 -11.04 -15.51
N GLY A 131 4.38 -9.72 -15.33
CA GLY A 131 4.62 -8.77 -16.43
C GLY A 131 6.03 -8.85 -17.03
N GLY A 132 6.20 -8.30 -18.22
CA GLY A 132 7.46 -8.31 -18.97
C GLY A 132 7.47 -7.37 -20.18
N LYS A 133 8.51 -7.46 -20.98
CA LYS A 133 8.74 -6.57 -22.14
C LYS A 133 7.68 -6.69 -23.24
N ASP A 134 7.01 -7.84 -23.32
CA ASP A 134 6.03 -8.12 -24.36
C ASP A 134 4.60 -7.71 -23.92
N ASP A 135 4.47 -7.09 -22.74
CA ASP A 135 3.20 -6.67 -22.18
C ASP A 135 2.83 -5.23 -22.53
N ILE A 136 1.52 -4.97 -22.56
CA ILE A 136 0.94 -3.63 -22.64
C ILE A 136 0.37 -3.31 -21.27
N ILE A 137 1.01 -2.38 -20.56
CA ILE A 137 0.69 -2.06 -19.17
C ILE A 137 -0.15 -0.79 -19.11
N HIS A 138 -1.40 -0.94 -18.71
CA HIS A 138 -2.35 0.15 -18.55
C HIS A 138 -2.25 0.74 -17.15
N ILE A 139 -1.88 2.03 -17.07
CA ILE A 139 -1.69 2.71 -15.78
C ILE A 139 -2.85 3.65 -15.54
N ALA A 140 -3.71 3.27 -14.60
CA ALA A 140 -4.86 4.00 -14.15
C ALA A 140 -4.69 4.58 -12.73
N TYR A 141 -3.45 4.71 -12.25
CA TYR A 141 -3.10 5.57 -11.11
C TYR A 141 -3.03 7.03 -11.54
N GLY A 142 -3.43 7.95 -10.66
CA GLY A 142 -3.29 9.38 -10.89
C GLY A 142 -1.82 9.81 -11.06
N TYR A 143 -1.56 10.63 -12.06
CA TYR A 143 -0.27 11.29 -12.26
C TYR A 143 -0.24 12.63 -11.50
N GLY A 144 0.94 13.20 -11.30
CA GLY A 144 1.14 14.47 -10.59
C GLY A 144 2.05 14.30 -9.37
N LEU A 145 1.70 14.92 -8.25
CA LEU A 145 2.49 14.82 -7.01
C LEU A 145 2.47 13.44 -6.38
N PHE A 146 1.48 12.60 -6.67
CA PHE A 146 1.39 11.24 -6.14
C PHE A 146 2.37 10.29 -6.82
N THR A 147 2.88 9.34 -6.06
CA THR A 147 3.91 8.41 -6.54
C THR A 147 3.36 7.29 -7.43
N GLY A 148 2.08 6.94 -7.32
CA GLY A 148 1.49 5.76 -7.96
C GLY A 148 1.65 5.75 -9.48
N GLY A 149 1.16 6.80 -10.17
CA GLY A 149 1.18 6.87 -11.64
C GLY A 149 2.60 6.90 -12.21
N LEU A 150 3.45 7.80 -11.70
CA LEU A 150 4.83 7.94 -12.18
C LEU A 150 5.69 6.73 -11.82
N GLY A 151 5.50 6.13 -10.64
CA GLY A 151 6.22 4.93 -10.24
C GLY A 151 5.90 3.74 -11.15
N ALA A 152 4.61 3.45 -11.35
CA ALA A 152 4.16 2.38 -12.24
C ALA A 152 4.65 2.62 -13.69
N HIS A 153 4.57 3.86 -14.17
CA HIS A 153 5.07 4.24 -15.49
C HIS A 153 6.57 3.92 -15.68
N GLN A 154 7.39 4.38 -14.73
CA GLN A 154 8.84 4.20 -14.84
C GLN A 154 9.26 2.74 -14.69
N GLY A 155 8.60 2.00 -13.78
CA GLY A 155 8.84 0.57 -13.65
C GLY A 155 8.45 -0.20 -14.91
N ALA A 156 7.30 0.09 -15.50
CA ALA A 156 6.85 -0.51 -16.75
C ALA A 156 7.78 -0.18 -17.93
N ALA A 157 8.22 1.09 -18.05
CA ALA A 157 9.20 1.49 -19.05
C ALA A 157 10.56 0.79 -18.84
N LYS A 158 11.00 0.62 -17.57
CA LYS A 158 12.26 -0.05 -17.22
C LYS A 158 12.23 -1.55 -17.55
N VAL A 159 11.07 -2.20 -17.41
CA VAL A 159 10.86 -3.60 -17.86
C VAL A 159 10.92 -3.70 -19.38
N GLY A 160 10.71 -2.61 -20.11
CA GLY A 160 10.65 -2.57 -21.56
C GLY A 160 9.25 -2.83 -22.13
N ALA A 161 8.22 -2.76 -21.30
CA ALA A 161 6.83 -2.92 -21.69
C ALA A 161 6.29 -1.68 -22.44
N MET A 162 5.22 -1.86 -23.20
CA MET A 162 4.46 -0.74 -23.77
C MET A 162 3.60 -0.10 -22.69
N VAL A 163 3.83 1.16 -22.38
CA VAL A 163 3.12 1.87 -21.30
C VAL A 163 1.93 2.66 -21.86
N VAL A 164 0.75 2.47 -21.28
CA VAL A 164 -0.46 3.26 -21.57
C VAL A 164 -0.75 4.18 -20.37
N PRO A 165 -0.31 5.46 -20.39
CA PRO A 165 -0.36 6.38 -19.25
C PRO A 165 -1.71 7.11 -19.17
N MET A 166 -2.77 6.39 -18.83
CA MET A 166 -4.14 6.93 -18.85
C MET A 166 -4.47 7.87 -17.69
N SER A 167 -3.76 7.75 -16.55
CA SER A 167 -4.14 8.40 -15.30
C SER A 167 -5.45 7.81 -14.72
N SER A 168 -5.97 8.39 -13.64
CA SER A 168 -7.26 8.00 -13.07
C SER A 168 -8.43 8.75 -13.74
N GLY A 169 -9.63 8.19 -13.61
CA GLY A 169 -10.85 8.82 -14.09
C GLY A 169 -11.28 8.44 -15.51
N ASN A 170 -12.45 8.93 -15.91
CA ASN A 170 -13.07 8.64 -17.20
C ASN A 170 -13.18 7.14 -17.51
N THR A 171 -13.84 6.41 -16.62
CA THR A 171 -13.97 4.94 -16.64
C THR A 171 -14.36 4.34 -18.00
N PRO A 172 -15.35 4.86 -18.75
CA PRO A 172 -15.68 4.32 -20.08
C PRO A 172 -14.50 4.39 -21.05
N ARG A 173 -13.72 5.48 -21.01
CA ARG A 173 -12.54 5.65 -21.86
C ARG A 173 -11.40 4.71 -21.45
N GLN A 174 -11.22 4.48 -20.14
CA GLN A 174 -10.27 3.48 -19.65
C GLN A 174 -10.55 2.10 -20.24
N ILE A 175 -11.82 1.66 -20.16
CA ILE A 175 -12.26 0.35 -20.65
C ILE A 175 -12.07 0.23 -22.17
N MET A 176 -12.51 1.26 -22.91
CA MET A 176 -12.31 1.32 -24.37
C MET A 176 -10.82 1.20 -24.72
N MET A 177 -9.95 1.98 -24.07
CA MET A 177 -8.51 1.98 -24.38
C MET A 177 -7.84 0.66 -24.00
N MET A 178 -8.20 0.05 -22.86
CA MET A 178 -7.70 -1.28 -22.49
C MET A 178 -8.07 -2.34 -23.52
N LYS A 179 -9.31 -2.32 -23.99
CA LYS A 179 -9.82 -3.27 -24.98
C LYS A 179 -9.15 -3.07 -26.35
N GLU A 180 -9.17 -1.85 -26.89
CA GLU A 180 -8.66 -1.54 -28.23
C GLU A 180 -7.13 -1.70 -28.34
N LEU A 181 -6.39 -1.30 -27.32
CA LEU A 181 -4.94 -1.46 -27.27
C LEU A 181 -4.53 -2.89 -26.87
N GLY A 182 -5.44 -3.70 -26.37
CA GLY A 182 -5.17 -5.06 -25.91
C GLY A 182 -4.25 -5.08 -24.69
N ALA A 183 -4.54 -4.22 -23.70
CA ALA A 183 -3.77 -4.17 -22.45
C ALA A 183 -3.73 -5.56 -21.78
N THR A 184 -2.53 -5.95 -21.33
CA THR A 184 -2.28 -7.27 -20.72
C THR A 184 -2.09 -7.20 -19.22
N MET A 185 -1.77 -6.01 -18.70
CA MET A 185 -1.60 -5.75 -17.26
C MET A 185 -2.25 -4.44 -16.87
N LEU A 186 -2.88 -4.41 -15.69
CA LEU A 186 -3.52 -3.22 -15.10
C LEU A 186 -2.80 -2.80 -13.83
N CYS A 187 -2.52 -1.49 -13.69
CA CYS A 187 -1.99 -0.88 -12.48
C CYS A 187 -2.93 0.23 -11.99
N CYS A 188 -3.61 0.03 -10.88
CA CYS A 188 -4.49 1.01 -10.23
C CYS A 188 -4.75 0.66 -8.76
N THR A 189 -5.59 1.43 -8.08
CA THR A 189 -6.04 1.06 -6.73
C THR A 189 -7.03 -0.12 -6.80
N PRO A 190 -7.08 -0.99 -5.78
CA PRO A 190 -8.02 -2.13 -5.75
C PRO A 190 -9.48 -1.70 -5.91
N SER A 191 -9.90 -0.62 -5.23
CA SER A 191 -11.26 -0.08 -5.36
C SER A 191 -11.59 0.36 -6.79
N TYR A 192 -10.62 0.98 -7.48
CA TYR A 192 -10.84 1.41 -8.86
C TYR A 192 -10.84 0.21 -9.82
N ALA A 193 -10.01 -0.79 -9.58
CA ALA A 193 -10.03 -2.05 -10.35
C ALA A 193 -11.38 -2.77 -10.23
N THR A 194 -11.95 -2.83 -9.02
CA THR A 194 -13.29 -3.37 -8.78
C THR A 194 -14.34 -2.60 -9.56
N PHE A 195 -14.31 -1.26 -9.49
CA PHE A 195 -15.24 -0.41 -10.25
C PHE A 195 -15.10 -0.56 -11.77
N LEU A 196 -13.88 -0.71 -12.29
CA LEU A 196 -13.64 -1.03 -13.70
C LEU A 196 -14.25 -2.38 -14.06
N GLY A 197 -14.05 -3.43 -13.25
CA GLY A 197 -14.60 -4.75 -13.47
C GLY A 197 -16.13 -4.79 -13.46
N GLU A 198 -16.77 -4.10 -12.50
CA GLU A 198 -18.22 -3.92 -12.43
C GLU A 198 -18.75 -3.23 -13.69
N THR A 199 -18.09 -2.14 -14.12
CA THR A 199 -18.48 -1.38 -15.31
C THR A 199 -18.30 -2.21 -16.59
N ILE A 200 -17.22 -2.98 -16.71
CA ILE A 200 -16.99 -3.92 -17.83
C ILE A 200 -18.16 -4.91 -17.94
N ARG A 201 -18.58 -5.49 -16.80
CA ARG A 201 -19.71 -6.43 -16.72
C ARG A 201 -21.03 -5.74 -17.10
N GLU A 202 -21.28 -4.52 -16.63
CA GLU A 202 -22.48 -3.72 -16.98
C GLU A 202 -22.54 -3.37 -18.47
N MET A 203 -21.40 -3.15 -19.11
CA MET A 203 -21.29 -2.93 -20.56
C MET A 203 -21.49 -4.21 -21.39
N GLY A 204 -21.70 -5.37 -20.74
CA GLY A 204 -21.85 -6.67 -21.39
C GLY A 204 -20.56 -7.23 -21.99
N ILE A 205 -19.41 -6.67 -21.62
CA ILE A 205 -18.09 -7.13 -22.06
C ILE A 205 -17.66 -8.29 -21.16
N LYS A 206 -17.29 -9.42 -21.76
CA LYS A 206 -16.79 -10.57 -21.00
C LYS A 206 -15.30 -10.42 -20.69
N PRO A 207 -14.79 -10.97 -19.56
CA PRO A 207 -13.36 -10.91 -19.22
C PRO A 207 -12.45 -11.43 -20.33
N GLU A 208 -12.88 -12.46 -21.07
CA GLU A 208 -12.12 -13.07 -22.17
C GLU A 208 -11.97 -12.12 -23.39
N GLU A 209 -12.82 -11.10 -23.51
CA GLU A 209 -12.68 -10.06 -24.53
C GLU A 209 -11.63 -9.03 -24.18
N MET A 210 -11.29 -8.93 -22.90
CA MET A 210 -10.17 -8.15 -22.40
C MET A 210 -8.92 -9.05 -22.43
N ARG A 211 -7.77 -8.52 -22.81
CA ARG A 211 -6.53 -9.31 -22.84
C ARG A 211 -5.76 -9.27 -21.54
N LEU A 212 -6.35 -8.77 -20.48
CA LEU A 212 -5.73 -8.67 -19.17
C LEU A 212 -5.37 -10.08 -18.65
N LYS A 213 -4.21 -10.20 -18.05
CA LYS A 213 -3.68 -11.43 -17.44
C LYS A 213 -3.33 -11.24 -15.97
N SER A 214 -2.85 -10.05 -15.61
CA SER A 214 -2.41 -9.74 -14.26
C SER A 214 -2.54 -8.26 -13.95
N GLY A 215 -2.29 -7.88 -12.69
CA GLY A 215 -2.23 -6.49 -12.28
C GLY A 215 -1.47 -6.27 -10.98
N CYS A 216 -1.02 -5.02 -10.79
CA CYS A 216 -0.44 -4.54 -9.55
C CYS A 216 -1.38 -3.52 -8.91
N PHE A 217 -1.89 -3.84 -7.74
CA PHE A 217 -2.88 -3.06 -7.02
C PHE A 217 -2.35 -2.63 -5.66
N GLY A 218 -2.59 -1.40 -5.25
CA GLY A 218 -2.10 -0.89 -3.97
C GLY A 218 -2.55 0.54 -3.70
N ALA A 219 -1.85 1.24 -2.82
CA ALA A 219 -2.15 2.56 -2.29
C ALA A 219 -3.33 2.60 -1.29
N GLU A 220 -4.01 1.51 -1.08
CA GLU A 220 -5.03 1.33 -0.04
C GLU A 220 -5.01 -0.12 0.46
N PRO A 221 -5.39 -0.40 1.73
CA PRO A 221 -5.59 -1.76 2.21
C PRO A 221 -6.74 -2.43 1.46
N TRP A 222 -6.64 -3.74 1.24
CA TRP A 222 -7.70 -4.56 0.64
C TRP A 222 -7.62 -6.00 1.13
N SER A 223 -8.76 -6.69 1.19
CA SER A 223 -8.86 -8.04 1.74
C SER A 223 -8.66 -9.14 0.69
N GLU A 224 -8.50 -10.41 1.14
CA GLU A 224 -8.44 -11.57 0.23
C GLU A 224 -9.78 -11.77 -0.49
N GLU A 225 -10.89 -11.47 0.16
CA GLU A 225 -12.22 -11.53 -0.45
C GLU A 225 -12.34 -10.50 -1.57
N MET A 226 -11.82 -9.29 -1.36
CA MET A 226 -11.78 -8.27 -2.42
C MET A 226 -10.86 -8.69 -3.56
N ARG A 227 -9.73 -9.34 -3.27
CA ARG A 227 -8.86 -9.95 -4.30
C ARG A 227 -9.63 -10.97 -5.13
N ALA A 228 -10.29 -11.92 -4.47
CA ALA A 228 -11.05 -12.98 -5.16
C ALA A 228 -12.13 -12.38 -6.06
N ASN A 229 -12.88 -11.39 -5.58
CA ASN A 229 -13.88 -10.68 -6.38
C ASN A 229 -13.25 -9.95 -7.58
N LEU A 230 -12.14 -9.27 -7.39
CA LEU A 230 -11.42 -8.54 -8.45
C LEU A 230 -10.90 -9.52 -9.52
N GLU A 231 -10.31 -10.64 -9.10
CA GLU A 231 -9.82 -11.69 -9.98
C GLU A 231 -10.96 -12.33 -10.80
N GLU A 232 -12.13 -12.53 -10.20
CA GLU A 232 -13.32 -13.01 -10.90
C GLU A 232 -13.84 -11.99 -11.91
N LEU A 233 -13.96 -10.71 -11.51
CA LEU A 233 -14.47 -9.63 -12.35
C LEU A 233 -13.62 -9.39 -13.60
N LEU A 234 -12.31 -9.45 -13.48
CA LEU A 234 -11.37 -9.09 -14.55
C LEU A 234 -10.69 -10.30 -15.21
N GLY A 235 -10.79 -11.50 -14.63
CA GLY A 235 -10.13 -12.70 -15.14
C GLY A 235 -8.60 -12.67 -15.04
N ILE A 236 -8.03 -12.10 -13.99
CA ILE A 236 -6.60 -11.82 -13.85
C ILE A 236 -5.98 -12.42 -12.57
N ASP A 237 -4.66 -12.47 -12.52
CA ASP A 237 -3.91 -12.59 -11.25
C ASP A 237 -3.70 -11.20 -10.64
N ALA A 238 -4.23 -10.95 -9.44
CA ALA A 238 -4.11 -9.67 -8.74
C ALA A 238 -3.02 -9.73 -7.66
N CYS A 239 -1.97 -8.91 -7.81
CA CYS A 239 -0.85 -8.83 -6.87
C CYS A 239 -0.84 -7.48 -6.15
N ASP A 240 -0.52 -7.51 -4.86
CA ASP A 240 -0.40 -6.31 -4.04
C ASP A 240 0.95 -5.60 -4.25
N ILE A 241 0.96 -4.27 -4.13
CA ILE A 241 2.15 -3.44 -4.17
C ILE A 241 2.07 -2.35 -3.11
N TYR A 242 3.10 -2.28 -2.26
CA TYR A 242 3.16 -1.33 -1.16
C TYR A 242 4.28 -0.31 -1.34
N GLY A 243 4.07 0.87 -0.78
CA GLY A 243 5.06 1.92 -0.64
C GLY A 243 4.45 3.26 -0.23
N LEU A 244 5.29 4.13 0.29
CA LEU A 244 4.96 5.49 0.70
C LEU A 244 5.91 6.46 -0.01
N VAL A 245 5.46 7.68 -0.24
CA VAL A 245 6.30 8.72 -0.87
C VAL A 245 7.59 8.95 -0.09
N GLU A 246 7.54 8.82 1.23
CA GLU A 246 8.64 9.03 2.15
C GLU A 246 9.78 8.02 1.94
N ILE A 247 9.43 6.77 1.64
CA ILE A 247 10.38 5.66 1.57
C ILE A 247 10.72 5.17 0.16
N GLY A 248 10.28 5.88 -0.88
CA GLY A 248 10.62 5.57 -2.28
C GLY A 248 9.44 5.26 -3.19
N GLY A 249 8.18 5.40 -2.72
CA GLY A 249 6.98 5.14 -3.53
C GLY A 249 6.60 3.66 -3.63
N PRO A 250 5.69 3.29 -4.54
CA PRO A 250 5.31 1.90 -4.75
C PRO A 250 6.50 1.04 -5.18
N GLY A 251 6.47 -0.25 -4.81
CA GLY A 251 7.55 -1.21 -5.11
C GLY A 251 8.54 -1.42 -3.98
N VAL A 252 8.43 -0.67 -2.87
CA VAL A 252 9.21 -0.95 -1.65
C VAL A 252 8.91 -2.36 -1.15
N ALA A 253 7.65 -2.78 -1.23
CA ALA A 253 7.29 -4.18 -1.09
C ALA A 253 6.26 -4.56 -2.17
N PHE A 254 6.25 -5.84 -2.58
CA PHE A 254 5.40 -6.35 -3.65
C PHE A 254 5.16 -7.84 -3.55
N GLU A 255 3.99 -8.29 -3.94
CA GLU A 255 3.69 -9.72 -4.06
C GLU A 255 4.25 -10.33 -5.33
N CYS A 256 4.58 -11.61 -5.24
CA CYS A 256 4.74 -12.48 -6.39
C CYS A 256 3.45 -13.29 -6.63
N LEU A 257 3.44 -14.13 -7.68
CA LEU A 257 2.28 -14.96 -8.02
C LEU A 257 1.89 -16.00 -6.96
N GLU A 258 2.72 -16.24 -5.94
CA GLU A 258 2.36 -17.08 -4.79
C GLU A 258 1.33 -16.37 -3.89
N LYS A 259 1.25 -15.02 -3.92
CA LYS A 259 0.29 -14.21 -3.17
C LYS A 259 0.32 -14.49 -1.65
N HIS A 260 1.52 -14.67 -1.12
CA HIS A 260 1.76 -15.02 0.27
C HIS A 260 2.72 -14.03 0.93
N GLY A 261 2.20 -12.83 1.16
CA GLY A 261 2.95 -11.67 1.65
C GLY A 261 3.76 -10.95 0.56
N MET A 262 4.15 -9.71 0.83
CA MET A 262 4.87 -8.83 -0.07
C MET A 262 6.37 -8.86 0.22
N HIS A 263 7.20 -9.27 -0.74
CA HIS A 263 8.66 -9.20 -0.66
C HIS A 263 9.12 -7.77 -0.49
N VAL A 264 9.84 -7.48 0.58
CA VAL A 264 10.45 -6.18 0.82
C VAL A 264 11.70 -6.04 -0.04
N SER A 265 11.91 -4.91 -0.69
CA SER A 265 13.15 -4.61 -1.43
C SER A 265 14.33 -4.34 -0.47
N GLU A 266 14.76 -5.37 0.28
CA GLU A 266 15.70 -5.25 1.42
C GLU A 266 17.09 -4.77 1.03
N ASP A 267 17.46 -4.87 -0.22
CA ASP A 267 18.70 -4.24 -0.73
C ASP A 267 18.59 -2.70 -0.80
N ASN A 268 17.38 -2.14 -0.83
CA ASN A 268 17.12 -0.70 -0.90
C ASN A 268 16.63 -0.09 0.42
N VAL A 269 16.02 -0.91 1.27
CA VAL A 269 15.48 -0.49 2.57
C VAL A 269 15.80 -1.52 3.65
N ILE A 270 15.90 -1.07 4.89
CA ILE A 270 15.86 -1.94 6.06
C ILE A 270 14.47 -1.82 6.67
N VAL A 271 13.86 -2.94 7.00
CA VAL A 271 12.53 -3.01 7.59
C VAL A 271 12.60 -3.56 9.01
N GLU A 272 11.84 -2.94 9.91
CA GLU A 272 11.65 -3.36 11.31
C GLU A 272 10.15 -3.44 11.61
N ILE A 273 9.79 -4.30 12.55
CA ILE A 273 8.51 -4.22 13.27
C ILE A 273 8.83 -3.80 14.69
N ILE A 274 8.11 -2.83 15.21
CA ILE A 274 8.27 -2.35 16.58
C ILE A 274 6.96 -2.43 17.35
N ASP A 275 7.06 -2.58 18.66
CA ASP A 275 5.93 -2.30 19.55
C ASP A 275 5.63 -0.79 19.50
N PRO A 276 4.40 -0.37 19.16
CA PRO A 276 4.11 1.06 18.96
C PRO A 276 4.17 1.90 20.25
N VAL A 277 4.16 1.24 21.44
CA VAL A 277 4.17 1.89 22.76
C VAL A 277 5.58 1.91 23.36
N THR A 278 6.27 0.76 23.37
CA THR A 278 7.63 0.66 23.94
C THR A 278 8.72 1.05 22.96
N GLU A 279 8.40 1.09 21.65
CA GLU A 279 9.31 1.37 20.54
C GLU A 279 10.43 0.32 20.37
N GLU A 280 10.31 -0.81 21.07
CA GLU A 280 11.26 -1.92 20.96
C GLU A 280 11.00 -2.77 19.72
N PRO A 281 12.05 -3.25 19.03
CA PRO A 281 11.90 -4.16 17.90
C PRO A 281 11.24 -5.48 18.32
N LEU A 282 10.33 -5.97 17.50
CA LEU A 282 9.66 -7.25 17.66
C LEU A 282 10.25 -8.31 16.72
N PRO A 283 10.27 -9.58 17.13
CA PRO A 283 10.73 -10.68 16.27
C PRO A 283 9.79 -10.92 15.08
N TYR A 284 10.29 -11.61 14.06
CA TYR A 284 9.49 -12.05 12.93
C TYR A 284 8.28 -12.88 13.37
N GLY A 285 7.13 -12.65 12.73
CA GLY A 285 5.84 -13.27 13.04
C GLY A 285 5.01 -12.52 14.08
N GLU A 286 5.58 -11.61 14.85
CA GLU A 286 4.83 -10.75 15.74
C GLU A 286 4.29 -9.52 15.01
N SER A 287 3.08 -9.10 15.39
CA SER A 287 2.41 -7.94 14.81
C SER A 287 2.79 -6.66 15.56
N GLY A 288 3.17 -5.63 14.83
CA GLY A 288 3.54 -4.33 15.38
C GLY A 288 3.56 -3.26 14.31
N GLU A 289 4.09 -2.08 14.65
CA GLU A 289 4.21 -0.96 13.72
C GLU A 289 5.39 -1.17 12.78
N LEU A 290 5.14 -0.98 11.49
CA LEU A 290 6.12 -1.09 10.42
C LEU A 290 7.00 0.16 10.37
N VAL A 291 8.31 -0.04 10.34
CA VAL A 291 9.31 1.01 10.29
C VAL A 291 10.30 0.74 9.17
N PHE A 292 10.65 1.78 8.41
CA PHE A 292 11.61 1.68 7.33
C PHE A 292 12.79 2.62 7.50
N THR A 293 13.99 2.14 7.16
CA THR A 293 15.17 2.97 6.92
C THR A 293 15.57 2.83 5.45
N THR A 294 15.59 3.93 4.71
CA THR A 294 16.03 3.91 3.31
C THR A 294 17.55 3.94 3.25
N ILE A 295 18.17 3.06 2.48
CA ILE A 295 19.62 2.89 2.38
C ILE A 295 20.20 3.07 0.97
N MET A 296 19.35 3.42 0.02
CA MET A 296 19.74 3.74 -1.36
C MET A 296 19.23 5.09 -1.83
N LYS A 297 18.36 5.72 -1.06
CA LYS A 297 17.83 7.04 -1.33
C LYS A 297 18.86 8.10 -0.94
N THR A 298 19.14 9.05 -1.82
CA THR A 298 20.19 10.05 -1.65
C THR A 298 19.66 11.48 -1.52
N GLY A 299 18.50 11.77 -2.09
CA GLY A 299 17.93 13.12 -2.07
C GLY A 299 17.36 13.49 -0.70
N MET A 300 16.61 12.58 -0.12
CA MET A 300 15.95 12.75 1.17
C MET A 300 15.77 11.36 1.81
N PRO A 301 16.87 10.78 2.33
CA PRO A 301 16.80 9.51 3.04
C PRO A 301 15.90 9.58 4.28
N MET A 302 15.46 8.43 4.79
CA MET A 302 14.68 8.33 6.02
C MET A 302 15.34 7.35 6.96
N LEU A 303 15.66 7.78 8.18
CA LEU A 303 16.12 6.90 9.25
C LEU A 303 14.94 6.50 10.13
N ARG A 304 14.72 5.20 10.27
CA ARG A 304 13.67 4.60 11.11
C ARG A 304 12.33 5.33 11.01
N TYR A 305 11.82 5.47 9.78
CA TYR A 305 10.56 6.15 9.52
C TYR A 305 9.38 5.30 9.99
N ARG A 306 8.62 5.82 10.94
CA ARG A 306 7.39 5.21 11.47
C ARG A 306 6.25 5.41 10.50
N THR A 307 5.76 4.31 9.93
CA THR A 307 4.70 4.36 8.91
C THR A 307 3.31 4.48 9.50
N HIS A 308 3.16 4.09 10.76
CA HIS A 308 1.89 3.85 11.45
C HIS A 308 1.09 2.66 10.89
N ASP A 309 1.58 1.95 9.90
CA ASP A 309 0.96 0.73 9.39
C ASP A 309 1.26 -0.45 10.32
N ILE A 310 0.26 -1.27 10.62
CA ILE A 310 0.39 -2.46 11.47
C ILE A 310 0.45 -3.70 10.58
N CYS A 311 1.54 -4.45 10.71
CA CYS A 311 1.72 -5.75 10.05
C CYS A 311 2.70 -6.63 10.81
N SER A 312 3.06 -7.78 10.24
CA SER A 312 4.15 -8.65 10.70
C SER A 312 5.09 -8.99 9.53
N LEU A 313 6.28 -9.51 9.83
CA LEU A 313 7.25 -9.95 8.84
C LEU A 313 7.40 -11.46 8.87
N ASP A 314 7.49 -12.08 7.68
CA ASP A 314 7.78 -13.50 7.48
C ASP A 314 9.10 -13.70 6.73
N ALA A 315 10.06 -14.37 7.36
CA ALA A 315 11.36 -14.71 6.79
C ALA A 315 11.42 -16.13 6.21
N SER A 316 10.31 -16.86 6.17
CA SER A 316 10.29 -18.22 5.59
C SER A 316 10.55 -18.19 4.08
N PRO A 317 11.15 -19.24 3.49
CA PRO A 317 11.42 -19.30 2.07
C PRO A 317 10.16 -19.20 1.22
N CYS A 318 10.20 -18.40 0.15
CA CYS A 318 9.13 -18.33 -0.84
C CYS A 318 9.43 -19.26 -2.03
N LYS A 319 8.40 -19.92 -2.55
CA LYS A 319 8.49 -20.77 -3.75
C LYS A 319 8.95 -20.04 -5.00
N CYS A 320 8.79 -18.71 -5.05
CA CYS A 320 9.25 -17.90 -6.18
C CYS A 320 10.79 -17.76 -6.26
N GLY A 321 11.53 -18.23 -5.25
CA GLY A 321 13.00 -18.19 -5.19
C GLY A 321 13.59 -16.91 -4.60
N ARG A 322 12.79 -15.86 -4.33
CA ARG A 322 13.25 -14.64 -3.64
C ARG A 322 13.59 -14.94 -2.18
N THR A 323 14.66 -14.32 -1.72
CA THR A 323 15.20 -14.52 -0.35
C THR A 323 14.86 -13.39 0.61
N HIS A 324 14.33 -12.29 0.10
CA HIS A 324 13.91 -11.13 0.89
C HIS A 324 12.74 -11.48 1.81
N VAL A 325 12.71 -10.89 3.01
CA VAL A 325 11.58 -11.05 3.93
C VAL A 325 10.30 -10.54 3.27
N ARG A 326 9.19 -11.10 3.71
CA ARG A 326 7.87 -10.66 3.27
C ARG A 326 7.17 -9.94 4.40
N MET A 327 6.58 -8.80 4.10
CA MET A 327 5.60 -8.19 4.98
C MET A 327 4.23 -8.80 4.69
N GLU A 328 3.51 -9.11 5.76
CA GLU A 328 2.13 -9.53 5.65
C GLU A 328 1.23 -8.33 5.28
N ARG A 329 -0.06 -8.57 5.07
CA ARG A 329 -0.99 -7.48 4.81
C ARG A 329 -1.04 -6.49 5.95
N ILE A 330 -1.23 -5.23 5.59
CA ILE A 330 -1.54 -4.19 6.56
C ILE A 330 -2.91 -4.50 7.17
N THR A 331 -2.93 -4.76 8.47
CA THR A 331 -4.16 -5.06 9.22
C THR A 331 -4.86 -3.79 9.72
N GLY A 332 -4.16 -2.68 9.76
CA GLY A 332 -4.69 -1.37 10.16
C GLY A 332 -3.59 -0.33 10.21
N ARG A 333 -3.96 0.86 10.64
CA ARG A 333 -3.03 1.98 10.90
C ARG A 333 -3.27 2.53 12.29
N THR A 334 -2.21 2.84 13.00
CA THR A 334 -2.34 3.45 14.35
C THR A 334 -2.95 4.85 14.27
N ASP A 335 -2.78 5.58 13.16
CA ASP A 335 -3.34 6.92 12.92
C ASP A 335 -4.74 6.92 12.24
N ASP A 336 -5.16 5.82 11.62
CA ASP A 336 -6.52 5.61 11.08
C ASP A 336 -7.43 4.85 12.07
N MET A 337 -6.90 4.50 13.22
CA MET A 337 -7.62 3.81 14.27
C MET A 337 -8.71 4.71 14.86
N ILE A 338 -9.93 4.22 14.81
CA ILE A 338 -11.09 4.91 15.36
C ILE A 338 -11.32 4.40 16.78
N ILE A 339 -11.17 5.25 17.79
CA ILE A 339 -11.49 4.88 19.17
C ILE A 339 -12.98 5.09 19.38
N ILE A 340 -13.71 4.01 19.63
CA ILE A 340 -15.15 4.04 19.92
C ILE A 340 -15.39 3.44 21.29
N ARG A 341 -15.79 4.27 22.25
CA ARG A 341 -16.05 3.85 23.64
C ARG A 341 -14.90 3.06 24.27
N GLY A 342 -13.65 3.49 24.00
CA GLY A 342 -12.45 2.84 24.53
C GLY A 342 -12.01 1.58 23.77
N VAL A 343 -12.67 1.23 22.67
CA VAL A 343 -12.28 0.11 21.79
C VAL A 343 -11.63 0.65 20.52
N ASN A 344 -10.48 0.11 20.17
CA ASN A 344 -9.78 0.40 18.95
C ASN A 344 -10.45 -0.34 17.77
N VAL A 345 -10.93 0.41 16.80
CA VAL A 345 -11.62 -0.09 15.61
C VAL A 345 -10.82 0.29 14.37
N PHE A 346 -10.45 -0.68 13.57
CA PHE A 346 -9.80 -0.46 12.28
C PHE A 346 -10.81 -0.66 11.14
N PRO A 347 -10.89 0.27 10.17
CA PRO A 347 -11.78 0.12 9.01
C PRO A 347 -11.62 -1.22 8.28
N SER A 348 -10.39 -1.74 8.19
CA SER A 348 -10.07 -3.04 7.59
C SER A 348 -10.76 -4.24 8.27
N GLN A 349 -10.97 -4.18 9.59
CA GLN A 349 -11.70 -5.23 10.31
C GLN A 349 -13.17 -5.29 9.90
N ILE A 350 -13.78 -4.13 9.63
CA ILE A 350 -15.16 -4.07 9.16
C ILE A 350 -15.23 -4.51 7.69
N GLU A 351 -14.27 -4.11 6.88
CA GLU A 351 -14.16 -4.54 5.49
C GLU A 351 -14.10 -6.07 5.37
N SER A 352 -13.25 -6.73 6.15
CA SER A 352 -13.14 -8.19 6.13
C SER A 352 -14.43 -8.94 6.50
N VAL A 353 -15.34 -8.28 7.22
CA VAL A 353 -16.67 -8.83 7.52
C VAL A 353 -17.63 -8.65 6.34
N LEU A 354 -17.59 -7.50 5.68
CA LEU A 354 -18.57 -7.11 4.67
C LEU A 354 -18.29 -7.72 3.30
N VAL A 355 -17.03 -7.70 2.89
CA VAL A 355 -16.63 -8.24 1.58
C VAL A 355 -16.76 -9.77 1.61
N GLY A 356 -17.45 -10.32 0.60
CA GLY A 356 -17.73 -11.76 0.51
C GLY A 356 -19.00 -12.24 1.24
N MET A 357 -19.80 -11.32 1.82
CA MET A 357 -21.14 -11.67 2.27
C MET A 357 -22.13 -11.63 1.12
N ASP A 358 -22.94 -12.71 0.98
CA ASP A 358 -24.00 -12.76 -0.03
C ASP A 358 -24.96 -11.57 0.12
N GLY A 359 -25.27 -10.91 -1.00
CA GLY A 359 -26.17 -9.76 -1.05
C GLY A 359 -25.52 -8.42 -0.67
N VAL A 360 -24.23 -8.41 -0.31
CA VAL A 360 -23.46 -7.21 0.02
C VAL A 360 -22.54 -6.82 -1.13
N SER A 361 -22.60 -5.55 -1.56
CA SER A 361 -21.65 -4.96 -2.48
C SER A 361 -20.33 -4.63 -1.74
N PRO A 362 -19.16 -4.62 -2.40
CA PRO A 362 -17.89 -4.27 -1.77
C PRO A 362 -17.77 -2.78 -1.36
N HIS A 363 -18.85 -2.02 -1.54
CA HIS A 363 -18.89 -0.59 -1.23
C HIS A 363 -19.57 -0.33 0.11
N TYR A 364 -18.82 0.30 1.02
CA TYR A 364 -19.28 0.62 2.37
C TYR A 364 -18.72 1.96 2.84
N MET A 365 -19.33 2.54 3.88
CA MET A 365 -18.88 3.77 4.53
C MET A 365 -19.04 3.65 6.04
N LEU A 366 -18.01 4.02 6.79
CA LEU A 366 -18.04 4.15 8.25
C LEU A 366 -18.38 5.59 8.62
N ILE A 367 -19.37 5.78 9.49
CA ILE A 367 -19.79 7.09 9.98
C ILE A 367 -19.61 7.11 11.48
N VAL A 368 -18.78 8.02 11.96
CA VAL A 368 -18.51 8.19 13.39
C VAL A 368 -19.18 9.48 13.85
N ASP A 369 -20.11 9.34 14.79
CA ASP A 369 -20.85 10.44 15.37
C ASP A 369 -20.63 10.48 16.90
N ARG A 370 -20.79 11.66 17.50
CA ARG A 370 -20.88 11.82 18.94
C ARG A 370 -22.30 12.29 19.32
N VAL A 371 -23.04 11.43 20.02
CA VAL A 371 -24.41 11.71 20.43
C VAL A 371 -24.48 11.61 21.96
N ASN A 372 -24.90 12.70 22.62
CA ASN A 372 -24.98 12.78 24.08
C ASN A 372 -23.67 12.32 24.76
N SER A 373 -22.52 12.89 24.32
CA SER A 373 -21.17 12.57 24.81
C SER A 373 -20.74 11.10 24.64
N THR A 374 -21.45 10.34 23.81
CA THR A 374 -21.12 8.94 23.53
C THR A 374 -20.84 8.75 22.05
N ASP A 375 -19.69 8.15 21.75
CA ASP A 375 -19.30 7.85 20.37
C ASP A 375 -20.14 6.69 19.81
N LYS A 376 -20.66 6.88 18.62
CA LYS A 376 -21.44 5.89 17.87
C LYS A 376 -20.79 5.62 16.54
N LEU A 377 -20.70 4.35 16.17
CA LEU A 377 -20.24 3.91 14.87
C LEU A 377 -21.42 3.42 14.04
N GLY A 378 -21.66 4.08 12.93
CA GLY A 378 -22.55 3.66 11.87
C GLY A 378 -21.77 3.00 10.74
N VAL A 379 -22.33 1.97 10.13
CA VAL A 379 -21.79 1.30 8.95
C VAL A 379 -22.86 1.32 7.88
N GLN A 380 -22.66 2.12 6.84
CA GLN A 380 -23.48 2.05 5.63
C GLN A 380 -22.94 0.98 4.71
N VAL A 381 -23.81 0.08 4.29
CA VAL A 381 -23.48 -1.08 3.46
C VAL A 381 -24.35 -1.06 2.23
N GLU A 382 -23.74 -1.05 1.06
CA GLU A 382 -24.47 -1.08 -0.20
C GLU A 382 -24.90 -2.51 -0.55
N LEU A 383 -26.15 -2.68 -0.95
CA LEU A 383 -26.70 -3.96 -1.37
C LEU A 383 -26.39 -4.25 -2.83
N THR A 384 -26.34 -5.54 -3.19
CA THR A 384 -26.39 -5.95 -4.59
C THR A 384 -27.78 -5.69 -5.19
N ASN A 385 -27.88 -5.67 -6.52
CA ASN A 385 -29.18 -5.47 -7.19
C ASN A 385 -30.18 -6.61 -6.85
N GLU A 386 -29.69 -7.84 -6.73
CA GLU A 386 -30.49 -9.00 -6.37
C GLU A 386 -31.08 -8.85 -4.98
N MET A 387 -30.24 -8.54 -3.99
CA MET A 387 -30.68 -8.39 -2.59
C MET A 387 -31.59 -7.18 -2.40
N PHE A 388 -31.37 -6.09 -3.13
CA PHE A 388 -32.21 -4.90 -3.03
C PHE A 388 -33.64 -5.12 -3.51
N SER A 389 -33.83 -6.05 -4.46
CA SER A 389 -35.15 -6.47 -4.95
C SER A 389 -35.80 -7.59 -4.13
N ASP A 390 -35.18 -8.03 -3.06
CA ASP A 390 -35.63 -9.11 -2.20
C ASP A 390 -36.69 -8.67 -1.16
N THR A 391 -37.16 -9.60 -0.35
CA THR A 391 -38.18 -9.30 0.66
C THR A 391 -37.60 -8.49 1.82
N VAL A 392 -38.45 -7.67 2.46
CA VAL A 392 -38.04 -6.87 3.64
C VAL A 392 -37.47 -7.77 4.76
N ALA A 393 -38.02 -8.99 4.93
CA ALA A 393 -37.56 -9.93 5.94
C ALA A 393 -36.13 -10.43 5.68
N GLU A 394 -35.77 -10.67 4.42
CA GLU A 394 -34.40 -11.11 4.04
C GLU A 394 -33.40 -9.97 4.18
N ILE A 395 -33.79 -8.76 3.79
CA ILE A 395 -32.97 -7.54 4.02
C ILE A 395 -32.71 -7.29 5.50
N GLU A 396 -33.74 -7.45 6.35
CA GLU A 396 -33.57 -7.31 7.81
C GLU A 396 -32.68 -8.41 8.41
N LYS A 397 -32.84 -9.65 7.96
CA LYS A 397 -31.99 -10.78 8.36
C LYS A 397 -30.52 -10.54 7.97
N LEU A 398 -30.25 -10.03 6.77
CA LEU A 398 -28.92 -9.66 6.32
C LEU A 398 -28.33 -8.55 7.20
N ARG A 399 -29.10 -7.47 7.47
CA ARG A 399 -28.68 -6.38 8.35
C ARG A 399 -28.26 -6.88 9.74
N ASP A 400 -29.06 -7.73 10.33
CA ASP A 400 -28.81 -8.26 11.68
C ASP A 400 -27.61 -9.24 11.66
N GLY A 401 -27.44 -10.03 10.59
CA GLY A 401 -26.27 -10.89 10.38
C GLY A 401 -24.97 -10.08 10.26
N ILE A 402 -24.97 -8.97 9.52
CA ILE A 402 -23.83 -8.06 9.42
C ILE A 402 -23.49 -7.49 10.80
N LYS A 403 -24.49 -7.01 11.53
CA LYS A 403 -24.32 -6.43 12.87
C LYS A 403 -23.68 -7.40 13.85
N GLU A 404 -24.13 -8.64 13.89
CA GLU A 404 -23.57 -9.67 14.77
C GLU A 404 -22.15 -10.09 14.36
N LYS A 405 -21.87 -10.22 13.06
CA LYS A 405 -20.51 -10.51 12.59
C LYS A 405 -19.53 -9.38 12.94
N ILE A 406 -19.91 -8.12 12.68
CA ILE A 406 -19.07 -6.97 13.06
C ILE A 406 -18.83 -6.97 14.58
N LYS A 407 -19.86 -7.17 15.38
CA LYS A 407 -19.74 -7.25 16.84
C LYS A 407 -18.79 -8.37 17.29
N SER A 408 -18.81 -9.51 16.60
CA SER A 408 -17.92 -10.64 16.90
C SER A 408 -16.46 -10.31 16.62
N VAL A 409 -16.17 -9.57 15.54
CA VAL A 409 -14.79 -9.23 15.11
C VAL A 409 -14.25 -8.00 15.86
N VAL A 410 -15.08 -6.98 16.01
CA VAL A 410 -14.65 -5.67 16.53
C VAL A 410 -14.94 -5.50 18.02
N GLY A 411 -15.80 -6.34 18.60
CA GLY A 411 -16.14 -6.31 20.02
C GLY A 411 -17.15 -5.23 20.42
N ILE A 412 -17.66 -4.43 19.48
CA ILE A 412 -18.67 -3.39 19.75
C ILE A 412 -19.90 -3.53 18.86
N SER A 413 -21.05 -3.07 19.36
CA SER A 413 -22.25 -2.98 18.55
C SER A 413 -22.23 -1.71 17.71
N VAL A 414 -22.53 -1.87 16.43
CA VAL A 414 -22.60 -0.80 15.41
C VAL A 414 -24.04 -0.62 14.93
N LYS A 415 -24.33 0.55 14.35
CA LYS A 415 -25.59 0.78 13.62
C LYS A 415 -25.35 0.45 12.15
N VAL A 416 -25.93 -0.64 11.67
CA VAL A 416 -25.87 -1.01 10.26
C VAL A 416 -27.01 -0.35 9.51
N GLN A 417 -26.72 0.33 8.41
CA GLN A 417 -27.67 0.93 7.49
C GLN A 417 -27.42 0.34 6.09
N LEU A 418 -28.36 -0.44 5.62
CA LEU A 418 -28.34 -0.94 4.26
C LEU A 418 -28.82 0.16 3.30
N VAL A 419 -28.08 0.38 2.22
CA VAL A 419 -28.39 1.42 1.22
C VAL A 419 -28.54 0.80 -0.16
N PRO A 420 -29.35 1.44 -1.06
CA PRO A 420 -29.55 0.93 -2.42
C PRO A 420 -28.24 0.80 -3.19
N PRO A 421 -28.22 -0.05 -4.24
CA PRO A 421 -27.10 -0.14 -5.18
C PRO A 421 -26.72 1.25 -5.72
N LYS A 422 -25.41 1.49 -5.89
CA LYS A 422 -24.82 2.75 -6.39
C LYS A 422 -25.09 4.01 -5.53
N SER A 423 -25.48 3.82 -4.25
CA SER A 423 -25.68 4.94 -3.31
C SER A 423 -24.38 5.47 -2.72
N ILE A 424 -23.37 4.63 -2.60
CA ILE A 424 -22.05 5.03 -2.08
C ILE A 424 -21.19 5.52 -3.26
N PRO A 425 -20.60 6.73 -3.16
CA PRO A 425 -19.77 7.28 -4.23
C PRO A 425 -18.62 6.36 -4.60
N ARG A 426 -18.42 6.13 -5.89
CA ARG A 426 -17.28 5.39 -6.42
C ARG A 426 -16.05 6.28 -6.44
N SER A 427 -14.92 5.72 -6.06
CA SER A 427 -13.64 6.42 -6.11
C SER A 427 -12.88 6.02 -7.37
N GLU A 428 -12.40 7.00 -8.10
CA GLU A 428 -11.49 6.81 -9.24
C GLU A 428 -10.01 6.79 -8.79
N GLY A 429 -9.78 6.72 -7.48
CA GLY A 429 -8.49 6.63 -6.79
C GLY A 429 -8.66 5.97 -5.44
N LYS A 430 -7.94 6.44 -4.42
CA LYS A 430 -8.06 5.91 -3.05
C LYS A 430 -9.47 6.12 -2.51
N ALA A 431 -10.12 5.05 -2.05
CA ALA A 431 -11.46 5.13 -1.48
C ALA A 431 -11.45 5.84 -0.12
N LYS A 432 -12.37 6.80 0.08
CA LYS A 432 -12.64 7.37 1.39
C LYS A 432 -13.66 6.48 2.09
N ARG A 433 -13.25 5.77 3.12
CA ARG A 433 -14.06 4.78 3.85
C ARG A 433 -14.63 5.29 5.16
N VAL A 434 -14.15 6.44 5.68
CA VAL A 434 -14.52 6.97 6.98
C VAL A 434 -14.96 8.42 6.88
N ILE A 435 -16.09 8.72 7.51
CA ILE A 435 -16.57 10.08 7.79
C ILE A 435 -16.63 10.21 9.32
N ASP A 436 -15.73 10.99 9.88
CA ASP A 436 -15.73 11.29 11.31
C ASP A 436 -16.36 12.69 11.52
N ASN A 437 -17.55 12.69 12.11
CA ASN A 437 -18.34 13.90 12.40
C ASN A 437 -18.09 14.42 13.82
N ARG A 438 -17.17 13.80 14.57
CA ARG A 438 -16.83 14.30 15.90
C ARG A 438 -15.98 15.55 15.77
N ASN A 439 -16.38 16.63 16.40
CA ASN A 439 -15.51 17.78 16.61
C ASN A 439 -14.50 17.39 17.71
N ILE A 440 -13.32 16.95 17.30
CA ILE A 440 -12.22 16.62 18.19
C ILE A 440 -11.17 17.73 18.05
#